data_8bd23d8f71f723d36a6b25f5dfb42ad2
#
_entry.id   8bd23d8f71f723d36a6b25f5dfb42ad2
#
_cell.length_a   1.000
_cell.length_b   1.000
_cell.length_c   1.000
_cell.angle_alpha   90.00
_cell.angle_beta   90.00
_cell.angle_gamma   90.00
#
_symmetry.space_group_name_H-M   'P 1'
#
loop_
_entity.id
_entity.type
_entity.pdbx_description
1 polymer ?
#
loop_
_entity_poly.entity_id
_entity_poly.type
_entity_poly.pdbx_seq_one_letter_code
_entity_poly.pdbx_strand_id
1 'polypeptide(L)'
;MTPTPRVPNDGVVRIFRGKGGRGGKAVSVVHGLPRRDLAAVAKDLKKHCGSGGTVKDGAVEIQGDQREKIAERLRAQGYVVKLAGG
;
A
#
# COMPACT_ATOMS: atom_id res chain seq x y z
N MET A 1 -0.32 13.20 13.88
CA MET A 1 -0.84 12.66 12.62
C MET A 1 0.18 12.90 11.52
N THR A 2 0.61 11.85 10.87
CA THR A 2 1.59 11.95 9.80
C THR A 2 0.89 12.48 8.55
N PRO A 3 1.38 13.54 7.92
CA PRO A 3 0.74 14.02 6.70
C PRO A 3 0.83 12.97 5.59
N THR A 4 -0.25 12.85 4.84
CA THR A 4 -0.29 11.97 3.68
C THR A 4 0.64 12.54 2.60
N PRO A 5 1.54 11.72 2.03
CA PRO A 5 2.38 12.21 0.94
C PRO A 5 1.52 12.71 -0.22
N ARG A 6 1.97 13.76 -0.89
CA ARG A 6 1.33 14.19 -2.11
C ARG A 6 1.56 13.16 -3.20
N VAL A 7 0.47 12.58 -3.68
CA VAL A 7 0.53 11.57 -4.73
C VAL A 7 -0.18 12.14 -5.95
N PRO A 8 0.49 12.21 -7.11
CA PRO A 8 -0.17 12.67 -8.32
C PRO A 8 -1.35 11.78 -8.68
N ASN A 9 -2.41 12.39 -9.18
CA ASN A 9 -3.59 11.65 -9.62
C ASN A 9 -3.42 11.27 -11.09
N ASP A 10 -2.51 10.35 -11.36
CA ASP A 10 -2.12 9.95 -12.71
C ASP A 10 -2.41 8.47 -13.01
N GLY A 11 -3.16 7.81 -12.13
CA GLY A 11 -3.47 6.40 -12.29
C GLY A 11 -2.34 5.45 -11.90
N VAL A 12 -1.24 5.98 -11.42
CA VAL A 12 -0.10 5.17 -10.97
C VAL A 12 -0.27 4.85 -9.50
N VAL A 13 -0.15 3.56 -9.18
CA VAL A 13 -0.14 3.11 -7.79
C VAL A 13 1.28 3.25 -7.25
N ARG A 14 1.42 3.88 -6.10
CA ARG A 14 2.71 4.08 -5.46
C ARG A 14 2.74 3.44 -4.09
N ILE A 15 3.85 2.77 -3.80
CA ILE A 15 4.02 2.06 -2.54
C ILE A 15 5.13 2.73 -1.77
N PHE A 16 4.81 3.18 -0.56
CA PHE A 16 5.75 3.84 0.34
C PHE A 16 6.05 2.94 1.52
N ARG A 17 7.24 3.13 2.08
CA ARG A 17 7.57 2.56 3.37
C ARG A 17 7.27 3.60 4.44
N GLY A 18 6.48 3.21 5.43
CA GLY A 18 6.17 4.07 6.56
C GLY A 18 6.44 3.39 7.88
N LYS A 19 6.33 4.13 8.94
CA LYS A 19 6.30 3.58 10.29
C LYS A 19 4.85 3.58 10.73
N GLY A 20 4.36 2.43 11.12
CA GLY A 20 2.99 2.32 11.54
C GLY A 20 2.85 1.79 12.93
N GLY A 21 1.81 2.22 13.57
CA GLY A 21 1.36 1.62 14.81
C GLY A 21 2.33 1.70 15.96
N ARG A 22 2.15 0.77 16.85
CA ARG A 22 2.92 0.69 18.08
C ARG A 22 4.28 0.06 17.83
N GLY A 23 5.32 0.61 18.46
CA GLY A 23 6.67 0.09 18.36
C GLY A 23 7.42 0.49 17.11
N GLY A 24 6.87 1.36 16.28
CA GLY A 24 7.53 1.89 15.10
C GLY A 24 7.89 0.87 14.06
N LYS A 25 7.15 -0.22 13.98
CA LYS A 25 7.39 -1.26 12.98
C LYS A 25 7.13 -0.72 11.58
N ALA A 26 7.90 -1.20 10.61
CA ALA A 26 7.71 -0.81 9.22
C ALA A 26 6.35 -1.25 8.70
N VAL A 27 5.77 -0.41 7.85
CA VAL A 27 4.56 -0.76 7.10
C VAL A 27 4.78 -0.41 5.64
N SER A 28 4.04 -1.09 4.77
CA SER A 28 3.99 -0.76 3.35
C SER A 28 2.67 -0.06 3.09
N VAL A 29 2.72 1.15 2.55
CA VAL A 29 1.54 1.98 2.32
C VAL A 29 1.31 2.12 0.83
N VAL A 30 0.14 1.72 0.37
CA VAL A 30 -0.21 1.71 -1.06
C VAL A 30 -1.16 2.85 -1.35
N HIS A 31 -0.71 3.80 -2.16
CA HIS A 31 -1.49 4.95 -2.61
C HIS A 31 -1.83 4.83 -4.09
N GLY A 32 -2.87 5.53 -4.49
CA GLY A 32 -3.24 5.64 -5.91
C GLY A 32 -4.24 4.61 -6.39
N LEU A 33 -4.71 3.74 -5.50
CA LEU A 33 -5.74 2.78 -5.88
C LEU A 33 -7.11 3.47 -6.01
N PRO A 34 -7.95 3.04 -6.98
CA PRO A 34 -9.32 3.51 -7.02
C PRO A 34 -10.03 3.21 -5.71
N ARG A 35 -10.84 4.15 -5.25
CA ARG A 35 -11.54 4.01 -3.97
C ARG A 35 -12.36 2.71 -3.90
N ARG A 36 -13.01 2.35 -5.01
CA ARG A 36 -13.82 1.14 -5.09
C ARG A 36 -13.02 -0.16 -4.93
N ASP A 37 -11.70 -0.10 -5.18
CA ASP A 37 -10.84 -1.28 -5.13
C ASP A 37 -10.14 -1.45 -3.77
N LEU A 38 -10.18 -0.43 -2.91
CA LEU A 38 -9.41 -0.43 -1.67
C LEU A 38 -9.67 -1.63 -0.78
N ALA A 39 -10.93 -1.93 -0.53
CA ALA A 39 -11.28 -3.04 0.36
C ALA A 39 -10.87 -4.40 -0.22
N ALA A 40 -11.11 -4.60 -1.51
CA ALA A 40 -10.76 -5.84 -2.19
C ALA A 40 -9.25 -6.03 -2.26
N VAL A 41 -8.52 -4.98 -2.60
CA VAL A 41 -7.06 -5.01 -2.67
C VAL A 41 -6.45 -5.26 -1.29
N ALA A 42 -6.97 -4.59 -0.25
CA ALA A 42 -6.49 -4.80 1.11
C ALA A 42 -6.65 -6.26 1.54
N LYS A 43 -7.80 -6.84 1.26
CA LYS A 43 -8.07 -8.24 1.59
C LYS A 43 -7.11 -9.18 0.85
N ASP A 44 -6.92 -8.95 -0.44
CA ASP A 44 -6.03 -9.75 -1.28
C ASP A 44 -4.59 -9.65 -0.79
N LEU A 45 -4.11 -8.43 -0.51
CA LEU A 45 -2.74 -8.22 -0.07
C LEU A 45 -2.47 -8.81 1.30
N LYS A 46 -3.41 -8.74 2.22
CA LYS A 46 -3.26 -9.38 3.54
C LYS A 46 -3.05 -10.89 3.39
N LYS A 47 -3.81 -11.51 2.52
CA LYS A 47 -3.66 -12.94 2.22
C LYS A 47 -2.33 -13.23 1.55
N HIS A 48 -2.01 -12.47 0.51
CA HIS A 48 -0.80 -12.71 -0.29
C HIS A 48 0.46 -12.51 0.51
N CYS A 49 0.49 -11.51 1.38
CA CYS A 49 1.65 -11.20 2.22
C CYS A 49 1.65 -11.99 3.53
N GLY A 50 0.54 -12.63 3.88
CA GLY A 50 0.43 -13.32 5.16
C GLY A 50 0.55 -12.38 6.36
N SER A 51 0.11 -11.14 6.21
CA SER A 51 0.29 -10.09 7.21
C SER A 51 -1.02 -9.35 7.47
N GLY A 52 -1.08 -8.68 8.61
CA GLY A 52 -2.18 -7.78 8.90
C GLY A 52 -2.12 -6.52 8.06
N GLY A 53 -3.24 -5.85 7.94
CA GLY A 53 -3.32 -4.60 7.21
C GLY A 53 -4.66 -3.92 7.40
N THR A 54 -4.76 -2.70 6.93
CA THR A 54 -5.98 -1.90 7.06
C THR A 54 -6.09 -0.91 5.89
N VAL A 55 -7.29 -0.39 5.69
CA VAL A 55 -7.52 0.74 4.79
C VAL A 55 -7.63 1.98 5.65
N LYS A 56 -6.85 3.00 5.33
CA LYS A 56 -6.83 4.25 6.09
C LYS A 56 -6.56 5.41 5.15
N ASP A 57 -7.39 6.44 5.23
CA ASP A 57 -7.22 7.69 4.44
C ASP A 57 -7.03 7.44 2.94
N GLY A 58 -7.79 6.51 2.39
CA GLY A 58 -7.71 6.19 0.96
C GLY A 58 -6.49 5.40 0.54
N ALA A 59 -5.76 4.83 1.49
CA ALA A 59 -4.60 4.00 1.22
C ALA A 59 -4.74 2.65 1.91
N VAL A 60 -3.97 1.67 1.41
CA VAL A 60 -3.89 0.35 2.05
C VAL A 60 -2.57 0.27 2.79
N GLU A 61 -2.62 -0.07 4.07
CA GLU A 61 -1.43 -0.28 4.89
C GLU A 61 -1.28 -1.77 5.17
N ILE A 62 -0.11 -2.32 4.86
CA ILE A 62 0.22 -3.72 5.11
C ILE A 62 1.40 -3.75 6.07
N GLN A 63 1.31 -4.56 7.11
CA GLN A 63 2.38 -4.66 8.10
C GLN A 63 3.64 -5.27 7.50
N GLY A 64 4.77 -4.70 7.85
CA GLY A 64 6.08 -5.12 7.35
C GLY A 64 6.50 -4.38 6.09
N ASP A 65 7.78 -4.49 5.74
CA ASP A 65 8.31 -3.94 4.50
C ASP A 65 8.15 -4.98 3.39
N GLN A 66 7.03 -4.95 2.72
CA GLN A 66 6.68 -5.92 1.68
C GLN A 66 6.41 -5.24 0.35
N ARG A 67 7.05 -4.11 0.11
CA ARG A 67 6.81 -3.28 -1.06
C ARG A 67 6.97 -4.02 -2.38
N GLU A 68 8.04 -4.79 -2.53
CA GLU A 68 8.30 -5.53 -3.77
C GLU A 68 7.25 -6.59 -4.01
N LYS A 69 6.91 -7.34 -2.98
CA LYS A 69 5.90 -8.39 -3.06
C LYS A 69 4.54 -7.83 -3.43
N ILE A 70 4.19 -6.70 -2.83
CA ILE A 70 2.94 -5.99 -3.13
C ILE A 70 2.96 -5.48 -4.57
N ALA A 71 4.08 -4.89 -5.01
CA ALA A 71 4.22 -4.37 -6.36
C ALA A 71 4.03 -5.47 -7.40
N GLU A 72 4.67 -6.61 -7.21
CA GLU A 72 4.51 -7.75 -8.12
C GLU A 72 3.06 -8.20 -8.21
N ARG A 73 2.40 -8.31 -7.06
CA ARG A 73 1.00 -8.74 -7.02
C ARG A 73 0.09 -7.78 -7.76
N LEU A 74 0.25 -6.48 -7.52
CA LEU A 74 -0.59 -5.48 -8.15
C LEU A 74 -0.31 -5.36 -9.65
N ARG A 75 0.95 -5.48 -10.06
CA ARG A 75 1.30 -5.50 -11.50
C ARG A 75 0.65 -6.68 -12.20
N ALA A 76 0.63 -7.83 -11.56
CA ALA A 76 -0.04 -9.02 -12.10
C ALA A 76 -1.53 -8.81 -12.26
N GLN A 77 -2.12 -7.91 -11.49
CA GLN A 77 -3.53 -7.57 -11.57
C GLN A 77 -3.82 -6.41 -12.55
N GLY A 78 -2.80 -5.92 -13.24
CA GLY A 78 -2.96 -4.89 -14.26
C GLY A 78 -2.72 -3.45 -13.81
N TYR A 79 -2.30 -3.25 -12.56
CA TYR A 79 -1.98 -1.91 -12.09
C TYR A 79 -0.59 -1.48 -12.53
N VAL A 80 -0.43 -0.20 -12.81
CA VAL A 80 0.89 0.40 -13.00
C VAL A 80 1.40 0.78 -11.62
N VAL A 81 2.51 0.18 -11.20
CA VAL A 81 3.00 0.32 -9.82
C VAL A 81 4.43 0.83 -9.83
N LYS A 82 4.69 1.82 -8.97
CA LYS A 82 6.02 2.33 -8.71
C LYS A 82 6.32 2.24 -7.22
N LEU A 83 7.54 1.86 -6.90
CA LEU A 83 8.04 1.95 -5.53
C LEU A 83 8.49 3.40 -5.30
N ALA A 84 7.96 4.02 -4.27
CA ALA A 84 8.23 5.42 -3.96
C ALA A 84 8.69 5.55 -2.52
N GLY A 85 9.50 6.53 -2.26
CA GLY A 85 10.04 6.77 -0.94
C GLY A 85 11.26 5.89 -0.65
N GLY A 86 12.03 6.30 0.26
CA GLY A 86 13.29 5.67 0.59
C GLY A 86 13.23 4.36 1.34
#